data_cf47b81b3249475c264624fedaa3d23e
#
_entry.id   cf47b81b3249475c264624fedaa3d23e
#
_cell.length_a   1.000
_cell.length_b   1.000
_cell.length_c   1.000
_cell.angle_alpha   90.00
_cell.angle_beta   90.00
_cell.angle_gamma   90.00
#
_symmetry.space_group_name_H-M   'P 1'
#
loop_
_entity.id
_entity.type
_entity.pdbx_description
1 polymer ?
#
loop_
_entity_poly.entity_id
_entity_poly.type
_entity_poly.pdbx_seq_one_letter_code
_entity_poly.pdbx_strand_id
1 'polypeptide(L)'
;MKDIILAFFIAQLINVILNTLKSVITIKGGKNWAALANAIAYGFNTIVIKSLTDISMEMAIIITIVTNLIGVYIGLLIVEKTRKDQLWKITVTIPSEQLKTFKNELKAKDISFITYETTWEKFKVVDIFSKHKADSKIIKEIFKSYKVKYTISANSASL
;
A
#
# COMPACT_ATOMS: atom_id res chain seq x y z
N MET A 1 -22.94 32.38 3.51
CA MET A 1 -21.49 32.30 3.25
C MET A 1 -20.81 31.16 3.98
N LYS A 2 -20.97 31.00 5.31
CA LYS A 2 -20.37 29.86 6.07
C LYS A 2 -20.80 28.49 5.55
N ASP A 3 -22.07 28.30 5.23
CA ASP A 3 -22.62 27.04 4.75
C ASP A 3 -22.07 26.63 3.38
N ILE A 4 -21.85 27.61 2.50
CA ILE A 4 -21.25 27.38 1.17
C ILE A 4 -19.78 26.93 1.31
N ILE A 5 -19.03 27.58 2.20
CA ILE A 5 -17.63 27.22 2.48
C ILE A 5 -17.54 25.80 3.08
N LEU A 6 -18.44 25.48 4.00
CA LEU A 6 -18.49 24.15 4.61
C LEU A 6 -18.89 23.07 3.58
N ALA A 7 -19.87 23.35 2.74
CA ALA A 7 -20.28 22.44 1.68
C ALA A 7 -19.16 22.17 0.69
N PHE A 8 -18.44 23.23 0.27
CA PHE A 8 -17.27 23.10 -0.60
C PHE A 8 -16.13 22.30 0.08
N PHE A 9 -15.85 22.56 1.36
CA PHE A 9 -14.84 21.81 2.11
C PHE A 9 -15.15 20.32 2.12
N ILE A 10 -16.38 19.93 2.43
CA ILE A 10 -16.82 18.53 2.46
C ILE A 10 -16.74 17.91 1.06
N ALA A 11 -17.26 18.61 0.04
CA ALA A 11 -17.22 18.12 -1.33
C ALA A 11 -15.78 17.93 -1.81
N GLN A 12 -14.90 18.89 -1.56
CA GLN A 12 -13.48 18.80 -1.92
C GLN A 12 -12.75 17.67 -1.19
N LEU A 13 -13.04 17.48 0.10
CA LEU A 13 -12.46 16.39 0.89
C LEU A 13 -12.85 15.02 0.31
N ILE A 14 -14.13 14.82 0.02
CA ILE A 14 -14.63 13.59 -0.63
C ILE A 14 -13.97 13.40 -2.00
N ASN A 15 -13.86 14.46 -2.80
CA ASN A 15 -13.22 14.42 -4.11
C ASN A 15 -11.77 13.93 -4.02
N VAL A 16 -11.00 14.43 -3.06
CA VAL A 16 -9.61 14.02 -2.86
C VAL A 16 -9.53 12.55 -2.45
N ILE A 17 -10.40 12.10 -1.53
CA ILE A 17 -10.47 10.69 -1.12
C ILE A 17 -10.78 9.81 -2.35
N LEU A 18 -11.79 10.15 -3.13
CA LEU A 18 -12.17 9.41 -4.34
C LEU A 18 -11.03 9.35 -5.37
N ASN A 19 -10.32 10.46 -5.61
CA ASN A 19 -9.17 10.49 -6.51
C ASN A 19 -8.00 9.63 -6.01
N THR A 20 -7.78 9.59 -4.70
CA THR A 20 -6.77 8.71 -4.08
C THR A 20 -7.13 7.24 -4.28
N LEU A 21 -8.38 6.87 -4.00
CA LEU A 21 -8.89 5.50 -4.22
C LEU A 21 -8.86 5.11 -5.70
N LYS A 22 -9.27 6.02 -6.60
CA LYS A 22 -9.20 5.82 -8.05
C LYS A 22 -7.78 5.48 -8.49
N SER A 23 -6.78 6.22 -8.03
CA SER A 23 -5.38 5.99 -8.39
C SER A 23 -4.93 4.58 -8.01
N VAL A 24 -5.29 4.11 -6.82
CA VAL A 24 -4.96 2.75 -6.36
C VAL A 24 -5.70 1.68 -7.17
N ILE A 25 -6.99 1.89 -7.45
CA ILE A 25 -7.81 0.96 -8.22
C ILE A 25 -7.30 0.87 -9.67
N THR A 26 -6.88 1.98 -10.26
CA THR A 26 -6.32 2.01 -11.62
C THR A 26 -5.02 1.21 -11.74
N ILE A 27 -4.19 1.23 -10.70
CA ILE A 27 -2.91 0.49 -10.71
C ILE A 27 -3.11 -1.00 -10.41
N LYS A 28 -4.04 -1.34 -9.51
CA LYS A 28 -4.19 -2.70 -8.97
C LYS A 28 -5.45 -3.42 -9.41
N GLY A 29 -6.43 -2.70 -9.90
CA GLY A 29 -7.72 -3.23 -10.36
C GLY A 29 -7.70 -3.63 -11.82
N GLY A 30 -8.62 -4.50 -12.21
CA GLY A 30 -8.85 -4.82 -13.61
C GLY A 30 -9.47 -3.64 -14.38
N LYS A 31 -9.43 -3.71 -15.71
CA LYS A 31 -9.90 -2.66 -16.63
C LYS A 31 -11.30 -2.11 -16.29
N ASN A 32 -12.24 -2.98 -15.94
CA ASN A 32 -13.62 -2.58 -15.63
C ASN A 32 -13.71 -1.74 -14.35
N TRP A 33 -12.99 -2.13 -13.30
CA TRP A 33 -12.96 -1.41 -12.04
C TRP A 33 -12.23 -0.06 -12.18
N ALA A 34 -11.17 -0.01 -12.98
CA ALA A 34 -10.47 1.23 -13.29
C ALA A 34 -11.37 2.21 -14.03
N ALA A 35 -12.13 1.75 -15.05
CA ALA A 35 -13.07 2.57 -15.80
C ALA A 35 -14.18 3.12 -14.90
N LEU A 36 -14.79 2.28 -14.06
CA LEU A 36 -15.85 2.70 -13.13
C LEU A 36 -15.33 3.72 -12.10
N ALA A 37 -14.18 3.48 -11.50
CA ALA A 37 -13.57 4.39 -10.54
C ALA A 37 -13.24 5.76 -11.16
N ASN A 38 -12.75 5.76 -12.41
CA ASN A 38 -12.52 6.99 -13.16
C ASN A 38 -13.83 7.76 -13.41
N ALA A 39 -14.89 7.10 -13.88
CA ALA A 39 -16.16 7.73 -14.16
C ALA A 39 -16.76 8.39 -12.90
N ILE A 40 -16.74 7.70 -11.76
CA ILE A 40 -17.21 8.23 -10.48
C ILE A 40 -16.39 9.44 -10.03
N ALA A 41 -15.06 9.33 -10.06
CA ALA A 41 -14.18 10.40 -9.61
C ALA A 41 -14.30 11.66 -10.49
N TYR A 42 -14.37 11.51 -11.79
CA TYR A 42 -14.56 12.66 -12.71
C TYR A 42 -15.95 13.28 -12.60
N GLY A 43 -17.00 12.47 -12.47
CA GLY A 43 -18.35 12.97 -12.22
C GLY A 43 -18.42 13.80 -10.95
N PHE A 44 -17.80 13.33 -9.87
CA PHE A 44 -17.75 14.07 -8.61
C PHE A 44 -16.91 15.35 -8.70
N ASN A 45 -15.81 15.32 -9.44
CA ASN A 45 -14.98 16.50 -9.69
C ASN A 45 -15.76 17.63 -10.38
N THR A 46 -16.69 17.31 -11.28
CA THR A 46 -17.57 18.30 -11.92
C THR A 46 -18.44 19.04 -10.91
N ILE A 47 -18.93 18.33 -9.88
CA ILE A 47 -19.71 18.95 -8.77
C ILE A 47 -18.85 19.94 -8.01
N VAL A 48 -17.60 19.56 -7.70
CA VAL A 48 -16.66 20.42 -6.98
C VAL A 48 -16.33 21.68 -7.79
N ILE A 49 -16.06 21.54 -9.09
CA ILE A 49 -15.79 22.70 -9.97
C ILE A 49 -16.98 23.67 -9.98
N LYS A 50 -18.20 23.16 -10.05
CA LYS A 50 -19.40 24.01 -9.99
C LYS A 50 -19.50 24.75 -8.66
N SER A 51 -19.14 24.13 -7.54
CA SER A 51 -19.17 24.75 -6.21
C SER A 51 -18.09 25.81 -6.00
N LEU A 52 -17.05 25.82 -6.84
CA LEU A 52 -15.95 26.79 -6.78
C LEU A 52 -16.35 28.21 -7.17
N THR A 53 -17.38 28.37 -8.02
CA THR A 53 -17.81 29.67 -8.57
C THR A 53 -18.31 30.64 -7.49
N ASP A 54 -18.74 30.13 -6.34
CA ASP A 54 -19.35 30.91 -5.26
C ASP A 54 -18.37 31.27 -4.13
N ILE A 55 -17.08 30.96 -4.31
CA ILE A 55 -16.03 31.11 -3.27
C ILE A 55 -14.89 31.94 -3.83
N SER A 56 -14.30 32.82 -2.99
CA SER A 56 -13.11 33.57 -3.37
C SER A 56 -11.94 32.63 -3.66
N MET A 57 -11.11 33.00 -4.63
CA MET A 57 -9.99 32.16 -5.08
C MET A 57 -8.99 31.86 -3.94
N GLU A 58 -8.73 32.85 -3.08
CA GLU A 58 -7.84 32.68 -1.94
C GLU A 58 -8.35 31.61 -0.96
N MET A 59 -9.63 31.68 -0.60
CA MET A 59 -10.27 30.71 0.27
C MET A 59 -10.31 29.31 -0.36
N ALA A 60 -10.59 29.24 -1.66
CA ALA A 60 -10.60 27.99 -2.41
C ALA A 60 -9.22 27.31 -2.39
N ILE A 61 -8.14 28.08 -2.55
CA ILE A 61 -6.76 27.55 -2.48
C ILE A 61 -6.46 26.98 -1.09
N ILE A 62 -6.77 27.72 -0.03
CA ILE A 62 -6.53 27.28 1.35
C ILE A 62 -7.29 25.98 1.64
N ILE A 63 -8.58 25.93 1.30
CA ILE A 63 -9.41 24.75 1.49
C ILE A 63 -8.84 23.57 0.70
N THR A 64 -8.42 23.79 -0.54
CA THR A 64 -7.85 22.73 -1.39
C THR A 64 -6.57 22.17 -0.79
N ILE A 65 -5.68 22.99 -0.25
CA ILE A 65 -4.44 22.51 0.40
C ILE A 65 -4.78 21.66 1.62
N VAL A 66 -5.66 22.13 2.49
CA VAL A 66 -6.03 21.42 3.73
C VAL A 66 -6.76 20.11 3.41
N THR A 67 -7.71 20.14 2.48
CA THR A 67 -8.47 18.94 2.11
C THR A 67 -7.62 17.91 1.37
N ASN A 68 -6.60 18.32 0.59
CA ASN A 68 -5.65 17.39 -0.01
C ASN A 68 -4.82 16.69 1.06
N LEU A 69 -4.27 17.41 2.02
CA LEU A 69 -3.49 16.81 3.10
C LEU A 69 -4.29 15.74 3.87
N ILE A 70 -5.50 16.11 4.29
CA ILE A 70 -6.39 15.21 5.06
C ILE A 70 -6.94 14.09 4.19
N GLY A 71 -7.42 14.41 2.99
CA GLY A 71 -8.09 13.48 2.10
C GLY A 71 -7.18 12.37 1.56
N VAL A 72 -5.93 12.70 1.20
CA VAL A 72 -4.94 11.70 0.79
C VAL A 72 -4.62 10.77 1.97
N TYR A 73 -4.42 11.32 3.17
CA TYR A 73 -4.16 10.51 4.36
C TYR A 73 -5.31 9.53 4.65
N ILE A 74 -6.56 10.02 4.65
CA ILE A 74 -7.75 9.17 4.85
C ILE A 74 -7.88 8.14 3.73
N GLY A 75 -7.71 8.54 2.46
CA GLY A 75 -7.75 7.64 1.32
C GLY A 75 -6.76 6.50 1.42
N LEU A 76 -5.52 6.78 1.82
CA LEU A 76 -4.49 5.77 2.04
C LEU A 76 -4.81 4.84 3.22
N LEU A 77 -5.37 5.37 4.32
CA LEU A 77 -5.84 4.55 5.44
C LEU A 77 -6.94 3.58 5.02
N ILE A 78 -7.90 4.02 4.20
CA ILE A 78 -8.96 3.15 3.67
C ILE A 78 -8.33 2.03 2.83
N VAL A 79 -7.40 2.37 1.93
CA VAL A 79 -6.68 1.39 1.12
C VAL A 79 -5.92 0.39 1.99
N GLU A 80 -5.25 0.86 3.02
CA GLU A 80 -4.50 -0.01 3.93
C GLU A 80 -5.40 -0.98 4.71
N LYS A 81 -6.58 -0.53 5.15
CA LYS A 81 -7.56 -1.37 5.84
C LYS A 81 -8.26 -2.37 4.92
N THR A 82 -8.52 -1.98 3.67
CA THR A 82 -9.19 -2.85 2.68
C THR A 82 -8.24 -3.80 1.96
N ARG A 83 -6.94 -3.65 2.15
CA ARG A 83 -5.96 -4.61 1.63
C ARG A 83 -6.20 -5.97 2.27
N LYS A 84 -6.61 -6.93 1.44
CA LYS A 84 -6.57 -8.35 1.79
C LYS A 84 -5.11 -8.75 2.04
N ASP A 85 -4.91 -9.71 2.91
CA ASP A 85 -3.60 -10.32 3.12
C ASP A 85 -3.02 -10.74 1.76
N GLN A 86 -1.90 -10.14 1.38
CA GLN A 86 -1.20 -10.46 0.15
C GLN A 86 -0.02 -11.37 0.51
N LEU A 87 0.19 -12.40 -0.30
CA LEU A 87 1.37 -13.23 -0.16
C LEU A 87 2.61 -12.38 -0.51
N TRP A 88 3.40 -12.09 0.50
CA TRP A 88 4.67 -11.39 0.33
C TRP A 88 5.79 -12.40 0.18
N LYS A 89 6.57 -12.23 -0.88
CA LYS A 89 7.80 -12.97 -1.09
C LYS A 89 8.98 -12.10 -0.63
N ILE A 90 9.74 -12.61 0.31
CA ILE A 90 10.92 -11.94 0.86
C ILE A 90 12.13 -12.79 0.49
N THR A 91 12.98 -12.27 -0.35
CA THR A 91 14.22 -12.96 -0.76
C THR A 91 15.36 -12.49 0.11
N VAL A 92 16.02 -13.44 0.77
CA VAL A 92 17.13 -13.21 1.71
C VAL A 92 18.36 -13.94 1.22
N THR A 93 19.51 -13.26 1.29
CA THR A 93 20.83 -13.89 1.10
C THR A 93 21.50 -14.08 2.46
N ILE A 94 21.82 -15.31 2.81
CA ILE A 94 22.37 -15.68 4.12
C ILE A 94 23.67 -16.47 3.96
N PRO A 95 24.68 -16.31 4.86
CA PRO A 95 25.84 -17.16 4.89
C PRO A 95 25.49 -18.64 5.09
N SER A 96 26.18 -19.53 4.37
CA SER A 96 25.92 -20.97 4.40
C SER A 96 25.99 -21.56 5.80
N GLU A 97 26.89 -21.05 6.65
CA GLU A 97 27.06 -21.47 8.03
C GLU A 97 25.84 -21.21 8.91
N GLN A 98 25.12 -20.13 8.66
CA GLN A 98 23.95 -19.72 9.44
C GLN A 98 22.63 -20.30 8.90
N LEU A 99 22.64 -20.91 7.72
CA LEU A 99 21.45 -21.39 7.03
C LEU A 99 20.64 -22.39 7.88
N LYS A 100 21.31 -23.33 8.55
CA LYS A 100 20.63 -24.37 9.34
C LYS A 100 19.87 -23.77 10.51
N THR A 101 20.50 -22.88 11.26
CA THR A 101 19.89 -22.20 12.41
C THR A 101 18.73 -21.31 11.97
N PHE A 102 18.93 -20.55 10.91
CA PHE A 102 17.91 -19.70 10.30
C PHE A 102 16.65 -20.48 9.86
N LYS A 103 16.84 -21.62 9.18
CA LYS A 103 15.73 -22.51 8.79
C LYS A 103 14.96 -23.05 9.99
N ASN A 104 15.66 -23.41 11.05
CA ASN A 104 15.02 -23.93 12.28
C ASN A 104 14.16 -22.84 12.93
N GLU A 105 14.64 -21.60 12.94
CA GLU A 105 13.91 -20.47 13.50
C GLU A 105 12.63 -20.13 12.69
N LEU A 106 12.71 -20.17 11.36
CA LEU A 106 11.55 -20.00 10.48
C LEU A 106 10.51 -21.12 10.71
N LYS A 107 10.97 -22.37 10.80
CA LYS A 107 10.09 -23.52 11.10
C LYS A 107 9.43 -23.41 12.47
N ALA A 108 10.15 -22.99 13.49
CA ALA A 108 9.61 -22.80 14.85
C ALA A 108 8.51 -21.73 14.91
N LYS A 109 8.47 -20.83 13.95
CA LYS A 109 7.45 -19.77 13.80
C LYS A 109 6.41 -20.07 12.73
N ASP A 110 6.38 -21.30 12.20
CA ASP A 110 5.46 -21.74 11.13
C ASP A 110 5.52 -20.87 9.85
N ILE A 111 6.69 -20.34 9.54
CA ILE A 111 6.91 -19.50 8.37
C ILE A 111 7.37 -20.37 7.20
N SER A 112 6.62 -20.32 6.09
CA SER A 112 6.93 -21.08 4.88
C SER A 112 8.12 -20.46 4.13
N PHE A 113 9.07 -21.31 3.69
CA PHE A 113 10.23 -20.86 2.93
C PHE A 113 10.69 -21.89 1.90
N ILE A 114 11.41 -21.42 0.88
CA ILE A 114 12.11 -22.22 -0.11
C ILE A 114 13.58 -21.81 -0.11
N THR A 115 14.48 -22.78 -0.20
CA THR A 115 15.93 -22.53 -0.28
C THR A 115 16.42 -22.87 -1.67
N TYR A 116 17.19 -21.97 -2.24
CA TYR A 116 17.85 -22.20 -3.53
C TYR A 116 19.32 -22.55 -3.31
N GLU A 117 19.77 -23.58 -3.99
CA GLU A 117 21.19 -23.81 -4.13
C GLU A 117 21.76 -22.81 -5.12
N THR A 118 22.78 -22.11 -4.71
CA THR A 118 23.49 -21.13 -5.54
C THR A 118 24.88 -21.69 -5.86
N THR A 119 25.42 -21.26 -6.99
CA THR A 119 26.84 -21.54 -7.34
C THR A 119 27.82 -20.90 -6.34
N TRP A 120 27.33 -20.00 -5.48
CA TRP A 120 28.12 -19.36 -4.44
C TRP A 120 28.18 -20.26 -3.20
N GLU A 121 29.32 -20.86 -2.94
CA GLU A 121 29.49 -21.74 -1.78
C GLU A 121 29.24 -21.03 -0.43
N LYS A 122 29.66 -19.75 -0.36
CA LYS A 122 29.60 -18.94 0.88
C LYS A 122 28.19 -18.43 1.24
N PHE A 123 27.28 -18.34 0.28
CA PHE A 123 25.96 -17.75 0.48
C PHE A 123 24.86 -18.61 -0.13
N LYS A 124 23.73 -18.65 0.54
CA LYS A 124 22.50 -19.29 0.04
C LYS A 124 21.37 -18.29 -0.01
N VAL A 125 20.46 -18.48 -0.97
CA VAL A 125 19.28 -17.66 -1.14
C VAL A 125 18.07 -18.38 -0.58
N VAL A 126 17.28 -17.68 0.23
CA VAL A 126 16.05 -18.19 0.84
C VAL A 126 14.91 -17.26 0.50
N ASP A 127 13.86 -17.82 -0.11
CA ASP A 127 12.59 -17.13 -0.31
C ASP A 127 11.65 -17.48 0.84
N ILE A 128 11.15 -16.47 1.51
CA ILE A 128 10.22 -16.57 2.63
C ILE A 128 8.87 -16.07 2.18
N PHE A 129 7.82 -16.79 2.51
CA PHE A 129 6.45 -16.44 2.15
C PHE A 129 5.67 -16.04 3.39
N SER A 130 5.31 -14.76 3.48
CA SER A 130 4.45 -14.22 4.53
C SER A 130 3.02 -14.10 4.02
N LYS A 131 2.08 -14.76 4.67
CA LYS A 131 0.64 -14.70 4.35
C LYS A 131 -0.07 -13.59 5.11
N HIS A 132 0.39 -13.29 6.31
CA HIS A 132 -0.26 -12.35 7.22
C HIS A 132 0.65 -11.15 7.55
N LYS A 133 0.05 -9.98 7.75
CA LYS A 133 0.80 -8.78 8.18
C LYS A 133 1.53 -9.01 9.52
N ALA A 134 1.01 -9.88 10.37
CA ALA A 134 1.63 -10.25 11.64
C ALA A 134 2.99 -10.93 11.45
N ASP A 135 3.11 -11.80 10.45
CA ASP A 135 4.35 -12.54 10.15
C ASP A 135 5.50 -11.59 9.82
N SER A 136 5.18 -10.44 9.21
CA SER A 136 6.17 -9.43 8.81
C SER A 136 6.96 -8.87 10.01
N LYS A 137 6.33 -8.78 11.19
CA LYS A 137 7.02 -8.32 12.41
C LYS A 137 8.01 -9.38 12.89
N ILE A 138 7.58 -10.63 12.92
CA ILE A 138 8.38 -11.79 13.35
C ILE A 138 9.58 -11.96 12.41
N ILE A 139 9.33 -11.91 11.09
CA ILE A 139 10.39 -12.02 10.08
C ILE A 139 11.41 -10.88 10.23
N LYS A 140 10.95 -9.67 10.52
CA LYS A 140 11.83 -8.51 10.71
C LYS A 140 12.72 -8.63 11.95
N GLU A 141 12.24 -9.26 13.02
CA GLU A 141 13.01 -9.57 14.21
C GLU A 141 14.09 -10.61 13.92
N ILE A 142 13.74 -11.69 13.23
CA ILE A 142 14.68 -12.71 12.77
C ILE A 142 15.77 -12.07 11.91
N PHE A 143 15.43 -11.21 10.95
CA PHE A 143 16.42 -10.55 10.08
C PHE A 143 17.40 -9.66 10.85
N LYS A 144 16.93 -9.01 11.91
CA LYS A 144 17.81 -8.18 12.76
C LYS A 144 18.87 -9.02 13.47
N SER A 145 18.52 -10.22 13.95
CA SER A 145 19.47 -11.10 14.64
C SER A 145 20.56 -11.65 13.71
N TYR A 146 20.23 -11.88 12.43
CA TYR A 146 21.18 -12.41 11.44
C TYR A 146 21.90 -11.33 10.62
N LYS A 147 21.53 -10.03 10.74
CA LYS A 147 22.08 -8.90 9.97
C LYS A 147 22.07 -9.13 8.46
N VAL A 148 21.04 -9.79 7.95
CA VAL A 148 20.94 -10.16 6.53
C VAL A 148 20.37 -9.02 5.67
N LYS A 149 20.79 -8.99 4.39
CA LYS A 149 20.18 -8.14 3.37
C LYS A 149 18.99 -8.87 2.76
N TYR A 150 17.88 -8.15 2.55
CA TYR A 150 16.66 -8.73 1.98
C TYR A 150 15.99 -7.82 0.98
N THR A 151 15.25 -8.40 0.06
CA THR A 151 14.38 -7.72 -0.90
C THR A 151 12.95 -8.20 -0.70
N ILE A 152 12.00 -7.28 -0.70
CA ILE A 152 10.59 -7.58 -0.54
C ILE A 152 9.90 -7.37 -1.88
N SER A 153 9.19 -8.37 -2.37
CA SER A 153 8.32 -8.27 -3.53
C SER A 153 6.91 -8.73 -3.18
N ALA A 154 5.91 -7.97 -3.63
CA ALA A 154 4.53 -8.41 -3.55
C ALA A 154 4.28 -9.42 -4.66
N ASN A 155 3.82 -10.61 -4.32
CA ASN A 155 3.42 -11.60 -5.30
C ASN A 155 2.00 -11.23 -5.77
N SER A 156 1.88 -10.47 -6.83
CA SER A 156 0.61 -10.25 -7.52
C SER A 156 0.40 -11.40 -8.50
N ALA A 157 -0.07 -12.54 -8.00
CA ALA A 157 -0.64 -13.55 -8.86
C ALA A 157 -2.02 -13.04 -9.30
N SER A 158 -2.10 -12.47 -10.49
CA SER A 158 -3.36 -12.42 -11.24
C SER A 158 -3.58 -13.79 -11.84
N LEU A 159 -4.43 -14.60 -11.24
CA LEU A 159 -5.11 -15.70 -11.92
C LEU A 159 -6.24 -15.14 -12.76
#